data_dde63b0237a026aac5869d59f94dcf6a
#
_entry.id   dde63b0237a026aac5869d59f94dcf6a
#
_cell.length_a   1.000
_cell.length_b   1.000
_cell.length_c   1.000
_cell.angle_alpha   90.00
_cell.angle_beta   90.00
_cell.angle_gamma   90.00
#
_symmetry.space_group_name_H-M   'P 1'
#
loop_
_entity.id
_entity.type
_entity.pdbx_description
1 polymer ?
#
loop_
_entity_poly.entity_id
_entity_poly.type
_entity_poly.pdbx_seq_one_letter_code
_entity_poly.pdbx_strand_id
1 'polypeptide(L)'
;MMKKLAAGSLVTALSLAIVPAAQAVTLDPHAVPARTQITVRHDSGATVSTANAHESRPALSLSKLYLGYWVLKYGAPTDKARVEHMIRVSDDNVATDLDRRSPQAIPSTIHEFGLRETHYTGYWGTTTTSTEDVARFTSRIQHDPIAAPIMTGMANAAPVAADGYRQDFGTSRIPGVIGTKFGWSDNRRIHASVSTAPGFTVAANTYGDAGTHTADVTRAVHNDPGALPAAGGSSQAIGARIERDLNLQGPARQAVRDATRTAASYERQACASANQALAQVTPMRVCN
;
A
#
# COMPACT_ATOMS: atom_id res chain seq x y z
N MET A 1 -54.37 35.36 -15.44
CA MET A 1 -53.85 34.58 -14.29
C MET A 1 -52.59 33.87 -14.70
N MET A 2 -51.46 34.48 -14.44
CA MET A 2 -50.11 33.92 -14.76
C MET A 2 -49.54 33.25 -13.50
N LYS A 3 -49.32 31.92 -13.53
CA LYS A 3 -48.63 31.19 -12.47
C LYS A 3 -47.14 31.28 -12.69
N LYS A 4 -46.41 31.93 -11.78
CA LYS A 4 -44.97 31.94 -11.70
C LYS A 4 -44.50 30.59 -11.15
N LEU A 5 -43.71 29.85 -11.93
CA LEU A 5 -42.94 28.71 -11.46
C LEU A 5 -41.63 29.22 -10.83
N ALA A 6 -41.47 28.93 -9.56
CA ALA A 6 -40.24 29.17 -8.84
C ALA A 6 -39.25 28.04 -9.15
N ALA A 7 -38.10 28.38 -9.76
CA ALA A 7 -36.99 27.46 -9.91
C ALA A 7 -36.21 27.40 -8.60
N GLY A 8 -36.35 26.29 -7.87
CA GLY A 8 -35.51 26.03 -6.71
C GLY A 8 -34.12 25.59 -7.12
N SER A 9 -33.10 26.40 -6.83
CA SER A 9 -31.70 26.04 -7.00
C SER A 9 -31.28 25.03 -5.96
N LEU A 10 -31.05 23.80 -6.35
CA LEU A 10 -30.45 22.76 -5.52
C LEU A 10 -28.93 22.98 -5.52
N VAL A 11 -28.43 23.68 -4.51
CA VAL A 11 -26.99 23.77 -4.25
C VAL A 11 -26.56 22.50 -3.52
N THR A 12 -26.04 21.53 -4.26
CA THR A 12 -25.41 20.36 -3.70
C THR A 12 -24.02 20.77 -3.22
N ALA A 13 -23.82 20.88 -1.92
CA ALA A 13 -22.53 21.10 -1.30
C ALA A 13 -21.66 19.86 -1.56
N LEU A 14 -20.74 19.97 -2.52
CA LEU A 14 -19.70 18.96 -2.76
C LEU A 14 -18.66 19.13 -1.64
N SER A 15 -18.72 18.28 -0.61
CA SER A 15 -17.71 18.20 0.43
C SER A 15 -16.41 17.77 -0.21
N LEU A 16 -15.47 18.70 -0.43
CA LEU A 16 -14.10 18.35 -0.80
C LEU A 16 -13.50 17.60 0.41
N ALA A 17 -13.42 16.28 0.30
CA ALA A 17 -12.56 15.51 1.16
C ALA A 17 -11.12 16.02 0.91
N ILE A 18 -10.50 16.61 1.93
CA ILE A 18 -9.08 16.92 1.92
C ILE A 18 -8.36 15.58 1.86
N VAL A 19 -7.94 15.18 0.65
CA VAL A 19 -7.05 14.03 0.47
C VAL A 19 -5.73 14.45 1.08
N PRO A 20 -5.24 13.79 2.13
CA PRO A 20 -3.92 14.12 2.67
C PRO A 20 -2.90 14.01 1.54
N ALA A 21 -2.03 15.02 1.42
CA ALA A 21 -0.94 15.00 0.46
C ALA A 21 -0.18 13.68 0.62
N ALA A 22 0.03 12.96 -0.48
CA ALA A 22 0.81 11.74 -0.48
C ALA A 22 2.19 12.07 0.11
N GLN A 23 2.52 11.48 1.25
CA GLN A 23 3.82 11.69 1.86
C GLN A 23 4.86 10.96 1.02
N ALA A 24 5.84 11.69 0.50
CA ALA A 24 6.96 11.08 -0.18
C ALA A 24 7.84 10.37 0.85
N VAL A 25 7.97 9.07 0.69
CA VAL A 25 8.87 8.23 1.48
C VAL A 25 10.10 7.94 0.63
N THR A 26 11.29 8.07 1.19
CA THR A 26 12.54 7.66 0.56
C THR A 26 13.17 6.51 1.34
N LEU A 27 13.91 5.65 0.62
CA LEU A 27 14.74 4.59 1.18
C LEU A 27 16.21 4.97 0.96
N ASP A 28 17.01 4.96 2.02
CA ASP A 28 18.47 4.90 1.92
C ASP A 28 18.93 3.43 1.95
N PRO A 29 19.25 2.80 0.80
CA PRO A 29 19.65 1.40 0.76
C PRO A 29 20.98 1.14 1.47
N HIS A 30 21.84 2.17 1.61
CA HIS A 30 23.16 2.05 2.27
C HIS A 30 23.05 2.01 3.80
N ALA A 31 21.95 2.52 4.35
CA ALA A 31 21.67 2.44 5.78
C ALA A 31 21.10 1.06 6.21
N VAL A 32 20.82 0.15 5.26
CA VAL A 32 20.21 -1.15 5.52
C VAL A 32 21.27 -2.23 5.70
N PRO A 33 21.35 -2.91 6.87
CA PRO A 33 22.26 -4.04 7.05
C PRO A 33 21.91 -5.22 6.14
N ALA A 34 22.90 -6.03 5.74
CA ALA A 34 22.74 -7.17 4.83
C ALA A 34 21.70 -8.23 5.32
N ARG A 35 21.42 -8.30 6.64
CA ARG A 35 20.37 -9.16 7.22
C ARG A 35 18.98 -8.75 6.82
N THR A 36 18.79 -7.51 6.33
CA THR A 36 17.49 -6.92 6.01
C THR A 36 17.37 -6.64 4.52
N GLN A 37 16.21 -6.95 3.97
CA GLN A 37 15.76 -6.50 2.64
C GLN A 37 14.68 -5.46 2.83
N ILE A 38 14.67 -4.43 1.99
CA ILE A 38 13.59 -3.43 1.93
C ILE A 38 13.33 -3.07 0.47
N THR A 39 12.05 -2.97 0.11
CA THR A 39 11.57 -2.40 -1.15
C THR A 39 10.51 -1.36 -0.87
N VAL A 40 10.69 -0.16 -1.38
CA VAL A 40 9.68 0.91 -1.43
C VAL A 40 9.24 1.08 -2.86
N ARG A 41 7.93 0.96 -3.09
CA ARG A 41 7.32 1.13 -4.40
C ARG A 41 6.31 2.26 -4.34
N HIS A 42 6.53 3.28 -5.15
CA HIS A 42 5.64 4.44 -5.25
C HIS A 42 4.50 4.18 -6.24
N ASP A 43 3.35 4.82 -6.02
CA ASP A 43 2.19 4.74 -6.94
C ASP A 43 2.51 5.29 -8.33
N SER A 44 3.54 6.13 -8.46
CA SER A 44 4.10 6.57 -9.75
C SER A 44 4.76 5.44 -10.55
N GLY A 45 5.00 4.27 -9.92
CA GLY A 45 5.74 3.14 -10.49
C GLY A 45 7.23 3.14 -10.17
N ALA A 46 7.77 4.24 -9.61
CA ALA A 46 9.15 4.27 -9.16
C ALA A 46 9.36 3.26 -8.01
N THR A 47 10.50 2.58 -8.02
CA THR A 47 10.87 1.59 -6.99
C THR A 47 12.29 1.85 -6.54
N VAL A 48 12.51 1.82 -5.22
CA VAL A 48 13.83 1.86 -4.60
C VAL A 48 13.96 0.65 -3.69
N SER A 49 15.05 -0.10 -3.84
CA SER A 49 15.24 -1.37 -3.14
C SER A 49 16.68 -1.52 -2.66
N THR A 50 16.87 -2.34 -1.63
CA THR A 50 18.20 -2.83 -1.24
C THR A 50 18.77 -3.79 -2.29
N ALA A 51 20.09 -3.93 -2.36
CA ALA A 51 20.75 -4.80 -3.34
C ALA A 51 20.31 -6.28 -3.26
N ASN A 52 19.89 -6.73 -2.07
CA ASN A 52 19.40 -8.09 -1.81
C ASN A 52 17.86 -8.23 -1.91
N ALA A 53 17.14 -7.24 -2.42
CA ALA A 53 15.67 -7.21 -2.44
C ALA A 53 15.04 -8.34 -3.28
N HIS A 54 15.80 -8.95 -4.18
CA HIS A 54 15.41 -10.09 -5.01
C HIS A 54 15.76 -11.46 -4.39
N GLU A 55 16.45 -11.48 -3.25
CA GLU A 55 16.74 -12.74 -2.56
C GLU A 55 15.45 -13.37 -2.03
N SER A 56 15.21 -14.64 -2.40
CA SER A 56 14.06 -15.40 -1.90
C SER A 56 14.27 -15.78 -0.44
N ARG A 57 13.41 -15.29 0.45
CA ARG A 57 13.42 -15.54 1.91
C ARG A 57 12.09 -16.11 2.37
N PRO A 58 11.98 -16.69 3.58
CA PRO A 58 10.70 -17.13 4.11
C PRO A 58 9.64 -16.01 4.03
N ALA A 59 8.53 -16.29 3.34
CA ALA A 59 7.42 -15.34 3.21
C ALA A 59 6.69 -15.13 4.54
N LEU A 60 6.76 -16.16 5.40
CA LEU A 60 6.03 -16.16 6.67
C LEU A 60 4.53 -15.91 6.40
N SER A 61 3.85 -15.20 7.28
CA SER A 61 2.44 -14.88 7.09
C SER A 61 2.14 -13.86 5.97
N LEU A 62 3.14 -13.36 5.24
CA LEU A 62 2.90 -12.57 4.03
C LEU A 62 2.34 -13.42 2.89
N SER A 63 2.62 -14.72 2.86
CA SER A 63 2.02 -15.69 1.90
C SER A 63 0.50 -15.76 1.98
N LYS A 64 -0.11 -15.41 3.12
CA LYS A 64 -1.56 -15.30 3.29
C LYS A 64 -2.19 -14.24 2.39
N LEU A 65 -1.42 -13.24 1.96
CA LEU A 65 -1.89 -12.25 1.00
C LEU A 65 -2.13 -12.90 -0.37
N TYR A 66 -1.21 -13.75 -0.83
CA TYR A 66 -1.33 -14.48 -2.09
C TYR A 66 -2.50 -15.47 -2.06
N LEU A 67 -2.58 -16.26 -0.98
CA LEU A 67 -3.69 -17.20 -0.74
C LEU A 67 -5.04 -16.46 -0.72
N GLY A 68 -5.13 -15.40 0.07
CA GLY A 68 -6.35 -14.63 0.26
C GLY A 68 -6.86 -13.99 -1.03
N TYR A 69 -5.96 -13.45 -1.85
CA TYR A 69 -6.34 -12.83 -3.12
C TYR A 69 -7.00 -13.86 -4.08
N TRP A 70 -6.38 -15.02 -4.25
CA TRP A 70 -6.96 -16.07 -5.08
C TRP A 70 -8.32 -16.54 -4.55
N VAL A 71 -8.41 -16.75 -3.21
CA VAL A 71 -9.66 -17.15 -2.56
C VAL A 71 -10.75 -16.12 -2.78
N LEU A 72 -10.45 -14.81 -2.66
CA LEU A 72 -11.41 -13.75 -2.95
C LEU A 72 -11.88 -13.74 -4.39
N LYS A 73 -11.01 -14.09 -5.32
CA LYS A 73 -11.32 -14.09 -6.76
C LYS A 73 -12.14 -15.30 -7.15
N TYR A 74 -11.73 -16.51 -6.72
CA TYR A 74 -12.20 -17.78 -7.25
C TYR A 74 -12.84 -18.71 -6.20
N GLY A 75 -12.65 -18.46 -4.91
CA GLY A 75 -13.13 -19.33 -3.82
C GLY A 75 -14.64 -19.29 -3.63
N ALA A 76 -15.14 -20.25 -2.86
CA ALA A 76 -16.54 -20.27 -2.44
C ALA A 76 -16.90 -19.05 -1.55
N PRO A 77 -18.15 -18.60 -1.53
CA PRO A 77 -18.57 -17.48 -0.69
C PRO A 77 -18.19 -17.63 0.80
N THR A 78 -18.31 -18.84 1.34
CA THR A 78 -17.93 -19.17 2.72
C THR A 78 -16.42 -19.01 2.98
N ASP A 79 -15.57 -19.29 2.00
CA ASP A 79 -14.13 -19.12 2.11
C ASP A 79 -13.73 -17.65 1.96
N LYS A 80 -14.37 -16.94 1.02
CA LYS A 80 -14.17 -15.49 0.84
C LYS A 80 -14.45 -14.70 2.13
N ALA A 81 -15.51 -15.06 2.86
CA ALA A 81 -15.89 -14.42 4.12
C ALA A 81 -14.84 -14.56 5.24
N ARG A 82 -13.91 -15.49 5.11
CA ARG A 82 -12.86 -15.77 6.12
C ARG A 82 -11.57 -14.98 5.88
N VAL A 83 -11.39 -14.41 4.68
CA VAL A 83 -10.12 -13.81 4.28
C VAL A 83 -9.76 -12.58 5.12
N GLU A 84 -10.72 -11.67 5.37
CA GLU A 84 -10.46 -10.49 6.20
C GLU A 84 -9.94 -10.90 7.58
N HIS A 85 -10.63 -11.83 8.24
CA HIS A 85 -10.23 -12.34 9.55
C HIS A 85 -8.82 -12.97 9.51
N MET A 86 -8.54 -13.83 8.52
CA MET A 86 -7.21 -14.46 8.33
C MET A 86 -6.10 -13.40 8.23
N ILE A 87 -6.35 -12.30 7.55
CA ILE A 87 -5.36 -11.22 7.41
C ILE A 87 -5.23 -10.42 8.70
N ARG A 88 -6.36 -10.02 9.29
CA ARG A 88 -6.43 -9.13 10.45
C ARG A 88 -5.76 -9.71 11.70
N VAL A 89 -6.02 -10.97 12.02
CA VAL A 89 -5.43 -11.65 13.18
C VAL A 89 -4.31 -12.64 12.80
N SER A 90 -3.94 -12.69 11.52
CA SER A 90 -2.92 -13.64 11.03
C SER A 90 -3.23 -15.10 11.34
N ASP A 91 -4.48 -15.54 11.21
CA ASP A 91 -4.95 -16.87 11.61
C ASP A 91 -4.34 -17.99 10.75
N ASP A 92 -3.50 -18.82 11.35
CA ASP A 92 -2.80 -19.94 10.70
C ASP A 92 -3.76 -21.11 10.42
N ASN A 93 -4.77 -21.32 11.27
CA ASN A 93 -5.75 -22.39 11.08
C ASN A 93 -6.62 -22.11 9.86
N VAL A 94 -7.07 -20.86 9.72
CA VAL A 94 -7.82 -20.43 8.55
C VAL A 94 -6.95 -20.54 7.29
N ALA A 95 -5.70 -20.09 7.35
CA ALA A 95 -4.78 -20.20 6.22
C ALA A 95 -4.54 -21.66 5.81
N THR A 96 -4.31 -22.55 6.76
CA THR A 96 -4.07 -23.97 6.52
C THR A 96 -5.30 -24.65 5.91
N ASP A 97 -6.51 -24.33 6.39
CA ASP A 97 -7.72 -24.89 5.82
C ASP A 97 -7.97 -24.41 4.39
N LEU A 98 -7.81 -23.10 4.13
CA LEU A 98 -7.98 -22.53 2.80
C LEU A 98 -6.94 -23.06 1.80
N ASP A 99 -5.67 -23.16 2.20
CA ASP A 99 -4.58 -23.66 1.37
C ASP A 99 -4.79 -25.15 1.00
N ARG A 100 -5.17 -25.98 1.99
CA ARG A 100 -5.51 -27.38 1.76
C ARG A 100 -6.67 -27.57 0.78
N ARG A 101 -7.68 -26.71 0.85
CA ARG A 101 -8.87 -26.74 -0.02
C ARG A 101 -8.61 -26.16 -1.39
N SER A 102 -7.59 -25.31 -1.51
CA SER A 102 -7.24 -24.60 -2.73
C SER A 102 -5.71 -24.60 -2.98
N PRO A 103 -5.08 -25.77 -3.15
CA PRO A 103 -3.61 -25.86 -3.25
C PRO A 103 -3.03 -25.13 -4.47
N GLN A 104 -3.86 -24.83 -5.47
CA GLN A 104 -3.50 -24.02 -6.64
C GLN A 104 -3.50 -22.51 -6.36
N ALA A 105 -4.00 -22.05 -5.21
CA ALA A 105 -4.24 -20.63 -4.95
C ALA A 105 -2.94 -19.80 -5.01
N ILE A 106 -1.93 -20.17 -4.21
CA ILE A 106 -0.65 -19.47 -4.20
C ILE A 106 0.08 -19.61 -5.54
N PRO A 107 0.24 -20.84 -6.14
CA PRO A 107 0.84 -20.99 -7.47
C PRO A 107 0.18 -20.14 -8.56
N SER A 108 -1.15 -20.10 -8.60
CA SER A 108 -1.88 -19.29 -9.58
C SER A 108 -1.63 -17.79 -9.38
N THR A 109 -1.58 -17.32 -8.12
CA THR A 109 -1.26 -15.91 -7.80
C THR A 109 0.17 -15.58 -8.21
N ILE A 110 1.14 -16.46 -7.94
CA ILE A 110 2.53 -16.31 -8.39
C ILE A 110 2.59 -16.11 -9.90
N HIS A 111 1.90 -16.97 -10.64
CA HIS A 111 1.87 -16.90 -12.12
C HIS A 111 1.17 -15.62 -12.62
N GLU A 112 -0.01 -15.29 -12.08
CA GLU A 112 -0.81 -14.12 -12.50
C GLU A 112 -0.07 -12.81 -12.32
N PHE A 113 0.67 -12.66 -11.20
CA PHE A 113 1.40 -11.44 -10.88
C PHE A 113 2.86 -11.43 -11.33
N GLY A 114 3.35 -12.55 -11.88
CA GLY A 114 4.74 -12.72 -12.33
C GLY A 114 5.73 -12.55 -11.17
N LEU A 115 5.46 -13.21 -10.04
CA LEU A 115 6.28 -13.16 -8.83
C LEU A 115 7.45 -14.13 -8.99
N ARG A 116 8.60 -13.61 -9.42
CA ARG A 116 9.73 -14.42 -9.91
C ARG A 116 10.52 -15.09 -8.80
N GLU A 117 10.60 -14.45 -7.66
CA GLU A 117 11.35 -14.89 -6.49
C GLU A 117 10.44 -15.56 -5.43
N THR A 118 9.16 -15.77 -5.77
CA THR A 118 8.18 -16.40 -4.88
C THR A 118 7.99 -17.86 -5.25
N HIS A 119 8.17 -18.76 -4.27
CA HIS A 119 8.10 -20.20 -4.49
C HIS A 119 7.19 -20.86 -3.46
N TYR A 120 6.19 -21.58 -3.95
CA TYR A 120 5.28 -22.39 -3.13
C TYR A 120 5.73 -23.85 -3.15
N THR A 121 5.83 -24.48 -1.99
CA THR A 121 6.35 -25.83 -1.81
C THR A 121 5.29 -26.82 -1.29
N GLY A 122 4.02 -26.53 -1.53
CA GLY A 122 2.89 -27.38 -1.12
C GLY A 122 2.22 -26.98 0.19
N TYR A 123 2.73 -25.92 0.86
CA TYR A 123 2.16 -25.38 2.09
C TYR A 123 2.42 -23.87 2.21
N TRP A 124 1.38 -23.11 2.58
CA TRP A 124 1.50 -21.64 2.68
C TRP A 124 2.63 -21.18 3.61
N GLY A 125 2.82 -21.89 4.74
CA GLY A 125 3.81 -21.53 5.76
C GLY A 125 5.26 -21.75 5.35
N THR A 126 5.53 -22.59 4.33
CA THR A 126 6.86 -22.82 3.77
C THR A 126 7.13 -22.05 2.47
N THR A 127 6.17 -21.23 2.04
CA THR A 127 6.35 -20.34 0.88
C THR A 127 7.51 -19.38 1.13
N THR A 128 8.33 -19.17 0.12
CA THR A 128 9.37 -18.13 0.12
C THR A 128 9.00 -17.01 -0.85
N THR A 129 9.52 -15.80 -0.63
CA THR A 129 9.28 -14.62 -1.45
C THR A 129 10.41 -13.60 -1.29
N SER A 130 10.45 -12.59 -2.15
CA SER A 130 11.31 -11.42 -2.01
C SER A 130 10.53 -10.18 -1.62
N THR A 131 11.20 -9.15 -1.09
CA THR A 131 10.53 -7.87 -0.83
C THR A 131 10.09 -7.18 -2.11
N GLU A 132 10.78 -7.41 -3.23
CA GLU A 132 10.39 -6.92 -4.55
C GLU A 132 9.04 -7.51 -4.99
N ASP A 133 8.87 -8.83 -4.87
CA ASP A 133 7.63 -9.51 -5.22
C ASP A 133 6.48 -9.09 -4.32
N VAL A 134 6.70 -9.03 -3.00
CA VAL A 134 5.68 -8.63 -2.02
C VAL A 134 5.23 -7.19 -2.26
N ALA A 135 6.18 -6.26 -2.43
CA ALA A 135 5.84 -4.85 -2.66
C ALA A 135 5.09 -4.67 -3.98
N ARG A 136 5.52 -5.34 -5.06
CA ARG A 136 4.87 -5.30 -6.37
C ARG A 136 3.45 -5.88 -6.31
N PHE A 137 3.26 -7.02 -5.66
CA PHE A 137 1.95 -7.63 -5.49
C PHE A 137 1.02 -6.71 -4.70
N THR A 138 1.45 -6.29 -3.51
CA THR A 138 0.62 -5.46 -2.61
C THR A 138 0.26 -4.12 -3.25
N SER A 139 1.20 -3.47 -3.94
CA SER A 139 0.95 -2.24 -4.69
C SER A 139 -0.10 -2.40 -5.80
N ARG A 140 -0.17 -3.58 -6.44
CA ARG A 140 -1.18 -3.84 -7.49
C ARG A 140 -2.56 -4.09 -6.91
N ILE A 141 -2.65 -4.84 -5.80
CA ILE A 141 -3.93 -5.22 -5.23
C ILE A 141 -4.57 -4.12 -4.37
N GLN A 142 -3.80 -3.13 -3.90
CA GLN A 142 -4.35 -2.07 -3.01
C GLN A 142 -5.50 -1.27 -3.64
N HIS A 143 -5.57 -1.22 -4.97
CA HIS A 143 -6.63 -0.54 -5.71
C HIS A 143 -7.61 -1.51 -6.40
N ASP A 144 -7.45 -2.83 -6.20
CA ASP A 144 -8.34 -3.84 -6.75
C ASP A 144 -9.54 -4.06 -5.81
N PRO A 145 -10.80 -3.83 -6.27
CA PRO A 145 -11.98 -4.09 -5.45
C PRO A 145 -12.08 -5.51 -4.92
N ILE A 146 -11.53 -6.51 -5.65
CA ILE A 146 -11.49 -7.91 -5.19
C ILE A 146 -10.68 -8.02 -3.88
N ALA A 147 -9.61 -7.26 -3.74
CA ALA A 147 -8.74 -7.28 -2.57
C ALA A 147 -9.25 -6.45 -1.38
N ALA A 148 -10.43 -5.81 -1.48
CA ALA A 148 -10.96 -4.98 -0.40
C ALA A 148 -10.96 -5.67 0.99
N PRO A 149 -11.33 -6.96 1.15
CA PRO A 149 -11.22 -7.64 2.44
C PRO A 149 -9.77 -7.79 2.94
N ILE A 150 -8.80 -7.97 2.05
CA ILE A 150 -7.37 -8.00 2.41
C ILE A 150 -6.95 -6.62 2.93
N MET A 151 -7.25 -5.56 2.18
CA MET A 151 -6.91 -4.18 2.57
C MET A 151 -7.58 -3.79 3.89
N THR A 152 -8.83 -4.19 4.11
CA THR A 152 -9.55 -4.01 5.38
C THR A 152 -8.85 -4.75 6.52
N GLY A 153 -8.45 -6.01 6.32
CA GLY A 153 -7.73 -6.79 7.31
C GLY A 153 -6.37 -6.20 7.66
N MET A 154 -5.65 -5.65 6.67
CA MET A 154 -4.37 -4.95 6.89
C MET A 154 -4.56 -3.64 7.66
N ALA A 155 -5.58 -2.85 7.32
CA ALA A 155 -5.88 -1.58 7.98
C ALA A 155 -6.34 -1.76 9.44
N ASN A 156 -7.01 -2.87 9.72
CA ASN A 156 -7.52 -3.23 11.05
C ASN A 156 -6.71 -4.36 11.71
N ALA A 157 -5.43 -4.52 11.35
CA ALA A 157 -4.59 -5.56 11.96
C ALA A 157 -4.68 -5.51 13.48
N ALA A 158 -5.07 -6.64 14.08
CA ALA A 158 -5.26 -6.71 15.53
C ALA A 158 -3.91 -6.47 16.24
N PRO A 159 -3.88 -5.80 17.40
CA PRO A 159 -2.63 -5.60 18.14
C PRO A 159 -1.93 -6.91 18.51
N VAL A 160 -2.70 -7.99 18.65
CA VAL A 160 -2.22 -9.34 18.95
C VAL A 160 -2.83 -10.32 17.94
N ALA A 161 -2.00 -11.14 17.34
CA ALA A 161 -2.38 -12.18 16.41
C ALA A 161 -3.07 -13.37 17.09
N ALA A 162 -3.64 -14.28 16.29
CA ALA A 162 -4.35 -15.46 16.80
C ALA A 162 -3.43 -16.40 17.64
N ASP A 163 -2.11 -16.40 17.37
CA ASP A 163 -1.09 -17.16 18.15
C ASP A 163 -0.56 -16.41 19.38
N GLY A 164 -1.12 -15.23 19.70
CA GLY A 164 -0.70 -14.40 20.83
C GLY A 164 0.48 -13.46 20.53
N TYR A 165 1.05 -13.44 19.33
CA TYR A 165 2.16 -12.56 19.00
C TYR A 165 1.72 -11.13 18.66
N ARG A 166 2.52 -10.12 19.03
CA ARG A 166 2.20 -8.71 18.78
C ARG A 166 2.41 -8.34 17.32
N GLN A 167 1.48 -7.57 16.78
CA GLN A 167 1.48 -7.07 15.40
C GLN A 167 1.74 -5.54 15.39
N ASP A 168 2.93 -5.12 15.83
CA ASP A 168 3.26 -3.70 16.02
C ASP A 168 4.72 -3.35 15.66
N PHE A 169 5.31 -4.00 14.65
CA PHE A 169 6.72 -3.89 14.28
C PHE A 169 6.96 -3.56 12.79
N GLY A 170 8.21 -3.29 12.45
CA GLY A 170 8.69 -3.15 11.08
C GLY A 170 8.05 -1.98 10.33
N THR A 171 7.54 -2.25 9.14
CA THR A 171 7.01 -1.22 8.23
C THR A 171 5.77 -0.50 8.76
N SER A 172 5.06 -1.05 9.75
CA SER A 172 3.95 -0.38 10.44
C SER A 172 4.37 0.88 11.20
N ARG A 173 5.67 1.04 11.46
CA ARG A 173 6.22 2.19 12.18
C ARG A 173 6.61 3.36 11.27
N ILE A 174 6.44 3.20 9.97
CA ILE A 174 6.67 4.28 9.01
C ILE A 174 5.47 5.24 9.05
N PRO A 175 5.71 6.55 9.23
CA PRO A 175 4.63 7.53 9.24
C PRO A 175 3.79 7.49 7.96
N GLY A 176 2.47 7.67 8.08
CA GLY A 176 1.54 7.66 6.96
C GLY A 176 1.04 6.27 6.53
N VAL A 177 1.59 5.19 7.09
CA VAL A 177 1.08 3.83 6.86
C VAL A 177 -0.36 3.69 7.37
N ILE A 178 -1.22 3.09 6.53
CA ILE A 178 -2.65 2.90 6.81
C ILE A 178 -3.06 1.44 6.95
N GLY A 179 -2.19 0.49 6.58
CA GLY A 179 -2.47 -0.93 6.71
C GLY A 179 -1.20 -1.76 6.62
N THR A 180 -1.09 -2.82 7.43
CA THR A 180 0.10 -3.67 7.49
C THR A 180 -0.25 -5.14 7.60
N LYS A 181 0.46 -6.00 6.85
CA LYS A 181 0.54 -7.43 7.12
C LYS A 181 1.88 -7.77 7.72
N PHE A 182 1.84 -8.51 8.81
CA PHE A 182 3.00 -8.96 9.58
C PHE A 182 3.28 -10.43 9.34
N GLY A 183 4.55 -10.84 9.50
CA GLY A 183 4.99 -12.21 9.47
C GLY A 183 6.19 -12.43 10.39
N TRP A 184 6.25 -13.59 11.02
CA TRP A 184 7.32 -14.00 11.94
C TRP A 184 7.50 -15.51 11.89
N SER A 185 8.75 -15.97 12.13
CA SER A 185 9.05 -17.39 12.29
C SER A 185 8.71 -17.89 13.68
N ASP A 186 8.48 -19.20 13.85
CA ASP A 186 8.15 -19.81 15.15
C ASP A 186 9.22 -19.54 16.21
N ASN A 187 10.48 -19.54 15.82
CA ASN A 187 11.61 -19.24 16.71
C ASN A 187 11.88 -17.75 16.90
N ARG A 188 11.04 -16.85 16.30
CA ARG A 188 11.12 -15.38 16.37
C ARG A 188 12.45 -14.78 15.87
N ARG A 189 13.14 -15.49 14.99
CA ARG A 189 14.44 -15.05 14.42
C ARG A 189 14.33 -14.47 13.01
N ILE A 190 13.15 -14.54 12.40
CA ILE A 190 12.88 -13.93 11.09
C ILE A 190 11.58 -13.15 11.20
N HIS A 191 11.60 -11.89 10.78
CA HIS A 191 10.43 -11.03 10.75
C HIS A 191 10.28 -10.38 9.38
N ALA A 192 9.04 -10.28 8.93
CA ALA A 192 8.68 -9.59 7.70
C ALA A 192 7.44 -8.74 7.90
N SER A 193 7.33 -7.67 7.14
CA SER A 193 6.13 -6.84 7.10
C SER A 193 5.98 -6.18 5.74
N VAL A 194 4.73 -5.96 5.33
CA VAL A 194 4.40 -5.14 4.18
C VAL A 194 3.29 -4.18 4.56
N SER A 195 3.47 -2.92 4.22
CA SER A 195 2.51 -1.85 4.54
C SER A 195 2.13 -1.07 3.29
N THR A 196 0.90 -0.55 3.32
CA THR A 196 0.37 0.40 2.34
C THR A 196 0.16 1.75 2.96
N ALA A 197 0.38 2.78 2.17
CA ALA A 197 0.12 4.18 2.49
C ALA A 197 -0.37 4.93 1.25
N PRO A 198 -1.01 6.10 1.38
CA PRO A 198 -1.26 6.95 0.24
C PRO A 198 0.06 7.32 -0.45
N GLY A 199 0.25 6.87 -1.69
CA GLY A 199 1.42 7.16 -2.51
C GLY A 199 2.52 6.10 -2.51
N PHE A 200 2.51 5.10 -1.61
CA PHE A 200 3.54 4.07 -1.61
C PHE A 200 3.13 2.75 -0.94
N THR A 201 3.85 1.70 -1.30
CA THR A 201 3.88 0.41 -0.61
C THR A 201 5.31 0.13 -0.17
N VAL A 202 5.50 -0.38 1.04
CA VAL A 202 6.82 -0.77 1.55
C VAL A 202 6.79 -2.19 2.09
N ALA A 203 7.77 -3.00 1.68
CA ALA A 203 7.98 -4.37 2.17
C ALA A 203 9.38 -4.51 2.77
N ALA A 204 9.48 -5.25 3.85
CA ALA A 204 10.75 -5.56 4.49
C ALA A 204 10.78 -7.00 5.04
N ASN A 205 11.97 -7.63 5.02
CA ASN A 205 12.23 -8.94 5.61
C ASN A 205 13.62 -8.94 6.27
N THR A 206 13.70 -9.39 7.51
CA THR A 206 14.92 -9.32 8.34
C THR A 206 15.19 -10.66 8.99
N TYR A 207 16.41 -11.14 8.88
CA TYR A 207 16.95 -12.17 9.78
C TYR A 207 17.30 -11.50 11.11
N GLY A 208 16.32 -11.49 12.03
CA GLY A 208 16.37 -10.81 13.33
C GLY A 208 15.02 -10.84 14.03
N ASP A 209 15.00 -10.36 15.27
CA ASP A 209 13.76 -10.18 16.04
C ASP A 209 12.94 -8.96 15.59
N ALA A 210 11.76 -8.76 16.17
CA ALA A 210 10.86 -7.66 15.83
C ALA A 210 11.48 -6.27 16.09
N GLY A 211 12.30 -6.14 17.14
CA GLY A 211 13.01 -4.91 17.46
C GLY A 211 14.07 -4.57 16.40
N THR A 212 14.88 -5.57 16.02
CA THR A 212 15.87 -5.48 14.96
C THR A 212 15.21 -5.13 13.62
N HIS A 213 14.12 -5.82 13.26
CA HIS A 213 13.36 -5.54 12.04
C HIS A 213 12.86 -4.09 12.02
N THR A 214 12.29 -3.62 13.14
CA THR A 214 11.80 -2.24 13.27
C THR A 214 12.93 -1.22 13.15
N ALA A 215 14.03 -1.44 13.86
CA ALA A 215 15.16 -0.52 13.86
C ALA A 215 15.81 -0.39 12.47
N ASP A 216 15.98 -1.51 11.76
CA ASP A 216 16.55 -1.49 10.41
C ASP A 216 15.64 -0.75 9.42
N VAL A 217 14.32 -1.00 9.50
CA VAL A 217 13.32 -0.34 8.64
C VAL A 217 13.25 1.17 8.92
N THR A 218 13.07 1.57 10.19
CA THR A 218 12.88 2.99 10.53
C THR A 218 14.15 3.82 10.40
N ARG A 219 15.31 3.19 10.42
CA ARG A 219 16.59 3.88 10.15
C ARG A 219 16.73 4.24 8.68
N ALA A 220 16.26 3.37 7.77
CA ALA A 220 16.51 3.49 6.34
C ALA A 220 15.36 4.13 5.57
N VAL A 221 14.13 4.04 6.09
CA VAL A 221 12.93 4.58 5.42
C VAL A 221 12.50 5.85 6.13
N HIS A 222 12.59 6.96 5.42
CA HIS A 222 12.30 8.29 5.96
C HIS A 222 11.19 8.96 5.16
N ASN A 223 10.36 9.75 5.85
CA ASN A 223 9.59 10.77 5.15
C ASN A 223 10.56 11.85 4.66
N ASP A 224 10.58 12.09 3.37
CA ASP A 224 11.27 13.23 2.80
C ASP A 224 10.27 14.39 2.66
N PRO A 225 10.29 15.36 3.58
CA PRO A 225 9.42 16.54 3.48
C PRO A 225 9.75 17.42 2.26
N GLY A 226 10.90 17.18 1.62
CA GLY A 226 11.33 17.87 0.40
C GLY A 226 11.09 17.09 -0.88
N ALA A 227 10.87 15.78 -0.81
CA ALA A 227 10.43 15.00 -1.94
C ALA A 227 8.91 15.18 -2.09
N LEU A 228 8.51 16.22 -2.77
CA LEU A 228 7.18 16.23 -3.38
C LEU A 228 7.04 14.94 -4.18
N PRO A 229 5.88 14.24 -4.12
CA PRO A 229 5.69 13.05 -4.93
C PRO A 229 6.08 13.41 -6.35
N ALA A 230 7.07 12.68 -6.90
CA ALA A 230 7.46 12.84 -8.28
C ALA A 230 6.17 12.83 -9.08
N ALA A 231 5.94 13.86 -9.85
CA ALA A 231 4.67 14.34 -10.42
C ALA A 231 3.88 13.28 -11.21
N GLY A 232 3.47 12.20 -10.57
CA GLY A 232 2.52 11.20 -11.08
C GLY A 232 1.09 11.45 -10.60
N GLY A 233 0.90 12.36 -9.66
CA GLY A 233 -0.37 12.69 -9.03
C GLY A 233 -0.69 14.16 -8.97
N SER A 234 -0.24 15.01 -9.94
CA SER A 234 -0.80 16.35 -10.03
C SER A 234 -2.32 16.23 -10.17
N SER A 235 -3.04 17.21 -9.59
CA SER A 235 -4.50 17.29 -9.76
C SER A 235 -4.91 17.10 -11.22
N GLN A 236 -4.07 17.52 -12.17
CA GLN A 236 -4.27 17.34 -13.61
C GLN A 236 -4.20 15.88 -14.05
N ALA A 237 -3.23 15.08 -13.53
CA ALA A 237 -3.13 13.66 -13.85
C ALA A 237 -4.29 12.86 -13.27
N ILE A 238 -4.71 13.19 -12.04
CA ILE A 238 -5.89 12.60 -11.39
C ILE A 238 -7.16 12.92 -12.19
N GLY A 239 -7.36 14.18 -12.59
CA GLY A 239 -8.50 14.58 -13.39
C GLY A 239 -8.55 13.86 -14.74
N ALA A 240 -7.43 13.76 -15.44
CA ALA A 240 -7.33 13.04 -16.71
C ALA A 240 -7.61 11.54 -16.58
N ARG A 241 -7.23 10.92 -15.43
CA ARG A 241 -7.54 9.53 -15.13
C ARG A 241 -9.04 9.35 -14.90
N ILE A 242 -9.66 10.19 -14.05
CA ILE A 242 -11.11 10.18 -13.80
C ILE A 242 -11.89 10.34 -15.11
N GLU A 243 -11.49 11.27 -15.98
CA GLU A 243 -12.14 11.47 -17.28
C GLU A 243 -12.11 10.19 -18.15
N ARG A 244 -10.98 9.46 -18.14
CA ARG A 244 -10.83 8.20 -18.90
C ARG A 244 -11.58 7.04 -18.27
N ASP A 245 -11.37 6.80 -16.97
CA ASP A 245 -11.86 5.59 -16.29
C ASP A 245 -13.39 5.59 -16.21
N LEU A 246 -14.01 6.78 -16.07
CA LEU A 246 -15.45 6.95 -16.05
C LEU A 246 -16.05 7.32 -17.43
N ASN A 247 -15.25 7.41 -18.49
CA ASN A 247 -15.66 7.81 -19.86
C ASN A 247 -16.57 9.06 -19.86
N LEU A 248 -16.20 10.07 -19.07
CA LEU A 248 -17.03 11.26 -18.85
C LEU A 248 -17.19 12.08 -20.11
N GLN A 249 -18.41 12.57 -20.35
CA GLN A 249 -18.79 13.43 -21.47
C GLN A 249 -19.50 14.69 -20.99
N GLY A 250 -19.54 15.71 -21.83
CA GLY A 250 -20.35 16.92 -21.63
C GLY A 250 -20.09 17.64 -20.30
N PRO A 251 -21.14 18.05 -19.55
CA PRO A 251 -21.03 18.83 -18.32
C PRO A 251 -20.23 18.15 -17.21
N ALA A 252 -20.31 16.81 -17.09
CA ALA A 252 -19.59 16.05 -16.08
C ALA A 252 -18.07 16.11 -16.32
N ARG A 253 -17.64 15.99 -17.58
CA ARG A 253 -16.24 16.16 -17.99
C ARG A 253 -15.73 17.56 -17.69
N GLN A 254 -16.56 18.57 -17.98
CA GLN A 254 -16.20 19.96 -17.70
C GLN A 254 -16.05 20.21 -16.18
N ALA A 255 -16.94 19.68 -15.37
CA ALA A 255 -16.87 19.82 -13.90
C ALA A 255 -15.58 19.21 -13.32
N VAL A 256 -15.15 18.02 -13.82
CA VAL A 256 -13.88 17.41 -13.42
C VAL A 256 -12.69 18.29 -13.82
N ARG A 257 -12.70 18.86 -15.02
CA ARG A 257 -11.63 19.77 -15.48
C ARG A 257 -11.54 21.05 -14.65
N ASP A 258 -12.69 21.61 -14.28
CA ASP A 258 -12.74 22.82 -13.48
C ASP A 258 -12.25 22.56 -12.05
N ALA A 259 -12.70 21.47 -11.43
CA ALA A 259 -12.22 21.01 -10.10
C ALA A 259 -10.70 20.74 -10.13
N THR A 260 -10.21 20.10 -11.20
CA THR A 260 -8.78 19.79 -11.38
C THR A 260 -7.94 21.07 -11.55
N ARG A 261 -8.43 22.07 -12.30
CA ARG A 261 -7.75 23.37 -12.43
C ARG A 261 -7.69 24.12 -11.11
N THR A 262 -8.77 24.11 -10.35
CA THR A 262 -8.84 24.72 -9.02
C THR A 262 -7.85 24.06 -8.06
N ALA A 263 -7.83 22.74 -7.99
CA ALA A 263 -6.88 21.99 -7.16
C ALA A 263 -5.42 22.26 -7.56
N ALA A 264 -5.10 22.28 -8.85
CA ALA A 264 -3.77 22.63 -9.36
C ALA A 264 -3.36 24.09 -9.02
N SER A 265 -4.31 25.01 -8.88
CA SER A 265 -4.00 26.38 -8.44
C SER A 265 -3.62 26.43 -6.96
N TYR A 266 -4.30 25.66 -6.11
CA TYR A 266 -3.93 25.52 -4.68
C TYR A 266 -2.58 24.82 -4.49
N GLU A 267 -2.28 23.80 -5.29
CA GLU A 267 -0.96 23.13 -5.27
C GLU A 267 0.16 24.14 -5.58
N ARG A 268 0.01 24.98 -6.62
CA ARG A 268 0.99 26.01 -6.95
C ARG A 268 1.14 27.07 -5.85
N GLN A 269 0.02 27.47 -5.25
CA GLN A 269 0.04 28.47 -4.18
C GLN A 269 0.70 27.92 -2.91
N ALA A 270 0.39 26.68 -2.53
CA ALA A 270 1.04 26.00 -1.41
C ALA A 270 2.54 25.85 -1.64
N CYS A 271 2.94 25.49 -2.86
CA CYS A 271 4.32 25.37 -3.28
C CYS A 271 5.06 26.72 -3.20
N ALA A 272 4.46 27.79 -3.69
CA ALA A 272 5.04 29.13 -3.62
C ALA A 272 5.23 29.58 -2.16
N SER A 273 4.24 29.35 -1.30
CA SER A 273 4.30 29.66 0.13
C SER A 273 5.39 28.87 0.86
N ALA A 274 5.53 27.57 0.55
CA ALA A 274 6.57 26.72 1.11
C ALA A 274 7.97 27.17 0.68
N ASN A 275 8.16 27.49 -0.60
CA ASN A 275 9.42 28.03 -1.12
C ASN A 275 9.78 29.38 -0.49
N GLN A 276 8.77 30.25 -0.26
CA GLN A 276 8.99 31.53 0.40
C GLN A 276 9.40 31.38 1.88
N ALA A 277 8.77 30.45 2.60
CA ALA A 277 9.14 30.15 3.99
C ALA A 277 10.56 29.57 4.09
N LEU A 278 10.94 28.67 3.17
CA LEU A 278 12.27 28.05 3.14
C LEU A 278 13.37 29.03 2.70
N ALA A 279 13.09 29.96 1.81
CA ALA A 279 14.05 30.96 1.35
C ALA A 279 14.61 31.84 2.48
N GLN A 280 13.90 31.91 3.63
CA GLN A 280 14.37 32.60 4.84
C GLN A 280 15.40 31.78 5.64
N VAL A 281 15.54 30.47 5.40
CA VAL A 281 16.35 29.55 6.22
C VAL A 281 17.41 28.84 5.37
N THR A 282 17.15 28.61 4.08
CA THR A 282 18.03 27.85 3.17
C THR A 282 17.81 28.27 1.71
N PRO A 283 18.82 28.20 0.82
CA PRO A 283 18.64 28.47 -0.61
C PRO A 283 17.91 27.34 -1.37
N MET A 284 17.46 26.28 -0.69
CA MET A 284 16.74 25.16 -1.31
C MET A 284 15.31 25.52 -1.64
N ARG A 285 14.81 24.99 -2.78
CA ARG A 285 13.39 25.05 -3.16
C ARG A 285 12.74 23.67 -2.92
N VAL A 286 11.53 23.67 -2.40
CA VAL A 286 10.75 22.44 -2.11
C VAL A 286 10.02 21.96 -3.35
N CYS A 287 9.74 22.85 -4.27
CA CYS A 287 9.04 22.53 -5.52
C CYS A 287 9.44 23.50 -6.65
N ASN A 288 9.35 22.96 -7.88
CA ASN A 288 9.59 23.71 -9.12
C ASN A 288 8.31 24.35 -9.66
#